data_ec755779e7c02ec886dda0ff975f0ec4
#
_entry.id   ec755779e7c02ec886dda0ff975f0ec4
#
_cell.length_a   1.000
_cell.length_b   1.000
_cell.length_c   1.000
_cell.angle_alpha   90.00
_cell.angle_beta   90.00
_cell.angle_gamma   90.00
#
_symmetry.space_group_name_H-M   'P 1'
#
loop_
_entity.id
_entity.type
_entity.pdbx_description
1 polymer ?
#
loop_
_entity_poly.entity_id
_entity_poly.type
_entity_poly.pdbx_seq_one_letter_code
_entity_poly.pdbx_strand_id
1 'polypeptide(L)'
;VGIVDKKRIINRETVRPGDVMLALPSTGVHSNGFSLVRKVFAIGNGGENRNYPELDKSLWETLLTPTKIYVKPVLALLKELQPKAISHITGGGFYENIPRSLPEGCCAKIKKSDVRVLPIFDLIAREGSVPERDMFNTFNMGVGMTITVAREDADKALAILHQNGEPGAYVLGEIVAGEKGVYLW
;
A
#
# COMPACT_ATOMS: atom_id res chain seq x y z
N VAL A 1 2.64 -21.10 -4.38
CA VAL A 1 3.77 -21.76 -3.66
C VAL A 1 5.03 -21.54 -4.49
N GLY A 2 6.14 -21.15 -3.84
CA GLY A 2 7.41 -20.91 -4.49
C GLY A 2 8.57 -21.41 -3.63
N ILE A 3 9.78 -21.32 -4.18
CA ILE A 3 11.03 -21.70 -3.52
C ILE A 3 11.94 -20.47 -3.48
N VAL A 4 12.57 -20.24 -2.34
CA VAL A 4 13.55 -19.18 -2.14
C VAL A 4 14.78 -19.74 -1.41
N ASP A 5 15.98 -19.28 -1.77
CA ASP A 5 17.18 -19.60 -1.02
C ASP A 5 17.07 -19.05 0.41
N LYS A 6 17.37 -19.87 1.42
CA LYS A 6 17.31 -19.48 2.81
C LYS A 6 18.08 -18.19 3.13
N LYS A 7 19.21 -17.98 2.47
CA LYS A 7 20.03 -16.75 2.63
C LYS A 7 19.40 -15.50 2.01
N ARG A 8 18.41 -15.66 1.14
CA ARG A 8 17.70 -14.57 0.45
C ARG A 8 16.31 -14.32 0.99
N ILE A 9 15.90 -15.01 2.05
CA ILE A 9 14.62 -14.74 2.71
C ILE A 9 14.63 -13.32 3.25
N ILE A 10 13.65 -12.53 2.84
CA ILE A 10 13.39 -11.21 3.42
C ILE A 10 12.65 -11.43 4.73
N ASN A 11 13.27 -11.04 5.83
CA ASN A 11 12.66 -11.12 7.14
C ASN A 11 12.78 -9.77 7.86
N ARG A 12 11.81 -9.49 8.71
CA ARG A 12 11.70 -8.22 9.45
C ARG A 12 12.81 -7.98 10.48
N GLU A 13 13.64 -8.97 10.79
CA GLU A 13 14.64 -8.90 11.86
C GLU A 13 15.74 -7.86 11.62
N THR A 14 15.93 -7.48 10.35
CA THR A 14 16.92 -6.47 9.95
C THR A 14 16.38 -5.05 9.91
N VAL A 15 15.07 -4.85 10.07
CA VAL A 15 14.45 -3.52 10.11
C VAL A 15 14.88 -2.79 11.39
N ARG A 16 15.24 -1.52 11.26
CA ARG A 16 15.72 -0.66 12.37
C ARG A 16 15.12 0.73 12.27
N PRO A 17 15.01 1.47 13.39
CA PRO A 17 14.75 2.90 13.36
C PRO A 17 15.75 3.63 12.44
N GLY A 18 15.25 4.56 11.64
CA GLY A 18 15.99 5.27 10.60
C GLY A 18 15.84 4.69 9.20
N ASP A 19 15.34 3.46 9.06
CA ASP A 19 15.03 2.90 7.75
C ASP A 19 13.88 3.67 7.07
N VAL A 20 13.87 3.62 5.74
CA VAL A 20 12.89 4.33 4.91
C VAL A 20 11.89 3.33 4.33
N MET A 21 10.62 3.71 4.36
CA MET A 21 9.53 2.96 3.75
C MET A 21 9.14 3.60 2.42
N LEU A 22 9.24 2.83 1.34
CA LEU A 22 8.80 3.20 0.01
C LEU A 22 7.39 2.66 -0.25
N ALA A 23 6.58 3.42 -0.98
CA ALA A 23 5.27 3.01 -1.48
C ALA A 23 5.32 2.69 -2.96
N LEU A 24 4.67 1.61 -3.36
CA LEU A 24 4.31 1.31 -4.73
C LEU A 24 2.80 1.56 -4.88
N PRO A 25 2.37 2.49 -5.76
CA PRO A 25 0.97 2.84 -5.92
C PRO A 25 0.09 1.65 -6.29
N SER A 26 -1.13 1.64 -5.75
CA SER A 26 -2.19 0.75 -6.23
C SER A 26 -2.85 1.30 -7.49
N THR A 27 -3.66 0.47 -8.14
CA THR A 27 -4.49 0.85 -9.30
C THR A 27 -5.96 1.09 -8.92
N GLY A 28 -6.29 1.01 -7.64
CA GLY A 28 -7.66 1.13 -7.11
C GLY A 28 -7.85 0.29 -5.87
N VAL A 29 -9.06 -0.16 -5.65
CA VAL A 29 -9.46 -0.95 -4.47
C VAL A 29 -8.75 -2.31 -4.42
N HIS A 30 -8.22 -2.78 -5.55
CA HIS A 30 -7.71 -4.13 -5.74
C HIS A 30 -8.81 -5.17 -5.47
N SER A 31 -8.55 -6.13 -4.59
CA SER A 31 -9.50 -7.23 -4.30
C SER A 31 -10.00 -7.23 -2.86
N ASN A 32 -9.91 -6.09 -2.15
CA ASN A 32 -10.25 -6.00 -0.73
C ASN A 32 -11.34 -4.97 -0.46
N GLY A 33 -12.10 -5.17 0.63
CA GLY A 33 -13.13 -4.24 1.07
C GLY A 33 -14.43 -4.26 0.26
N PHE A 34 -14.63 -5.19 -0.66
CA PHE A 34 -15.79 -5.21 -1.57
C PHE A 34 -17.13 -5.41 -0.86
N SER A 35 -17.18 -6.00 0.31
CA SER A 35 -18.42 -6.06 1.10
C SER A 35 -18.90 -4.67 1.48
N LEU A 36 -17.97 -3.80 1.91
CA LEU A 36 -18.26 -2.41 2.22
C LEU A 36 -18.60 -1.61 0.95
N VAL A 37 -17.80 -1.76 -0.11
CA VAL A 37 -18.03 -1.11 -1.42
C VAL A 37 -19.45 -1.40 -1.95
N ARG A 38 -19.86 -2.67 -1.96
CA ARG A 38 -21.20 -3.06 -2.41
C ARG A 38 -22.29 -2.41 -1.58
N LYS A 39 -22.11 -2.31 -0.26
CA LYS A 39 -23.07 -1.66 0.63
C LYS A 39 -23.15 -0.16 0.39
N VAL A 40 -21.99 0.51 0.32
CA VAL A 40 -21.89 1.97 0.14
C VAL A 40 -22.54 2.41 -1.17
N PHE A 41 -22.24 1.73 -2.25
CA PHE A 41 -22.75 2.11 -3.57
C PHE A 41 -24.04 1.41 -3.97
N ALA A 42 -24.65 0.59 -3.10
CA ALA A 42 -25.83 -0.21 -3.41
C ALA A 42 -25.67 -1.03 -4.71
N ILE A 43 -24.49 -1.65 -4.90
CA ILE A 43 -24.19 -2.45 -6.08
C ILE A 43 -25.15 -3.64 -6.17
N GLY A 44 -25.74 -3.85 -7.35
CA GLY A 44 -26.81 -4.82 -7.60
C GLY A 44 -28.22 -4.27 -7.39
N ASN A 45 -28.34 -3.01 -6.91
CA ASN A 45 -29.61 -2.29 -6.77
C ASN A 45 -29.60 -0.97 -7.59
N GLY A 46 -28.82 -0.91 -8.67
CA GLY A 46 -28.73 0.24 -9.58
C GLY A 46 -27.71 1.30 -9.19
N GLY A 47 -27.01 1.13 -8.05
CA GLY A 47 -26.02 2.09 -7.60
C GLY A 47 -24.77 2.14 -8.46
N GLU A 48 -24.45 1.04 -9.13
CA GLU A 48 -23.35 0.94 -10.11
C GLU A 48 -23.49 1.88 -11.30
N ASN A 49 -24.69 2.35 -11.61
CA ASN A 49 -24.96 3.26 -12.73
C ASN A 49 -24.80 4.74 -12.36
N ARG A 50 -24.49 5.05 -11.09
CA ARG A 50 -24.25 6.42 -10.66
C ARG A 50 -22.98 6.97 -11.30
N ASN A 51 -23.04 8.23 -11.71
CA ASN A 51 -21.89 8.95 -12.24
C ASN A 51 -21.25 9.80 -11.15
N TYR A 52 -19.93 9.73 -11.06
CA TYR A 52 -19.14 10.49 -10.09
C TYR A 52 -18.08 11.29 -10.86
N PRO A 53 -18.22 12.62 -10.91
CA PRO A 53 -17.31 13.49 -11.69
C PRO A 53 -15.84 13.41 -11.22
N GLU A 54 -15.60 12.95 -9.99
CA GLU A 54 -14.26 12.80 -9.41
C GLU A 54 -13.50 11.60 -9.98
N LEU A 55 -14.19 10.70 -10.67
CA LEU A 55 -13.57 9.51 -11.28
C LEU A 55 -13.35 9.75 -12.78
N ASP A 56 -12.18 9.39 -13.27
CA ASP A 56 -11.83 9.46 -14.71
C ASP A 56 -12.62 8.45 -15.56
N LYS A 57 -13.23 7.47 -14.92
CA LYS A 57 -14.02 6.38 -15.51
C LYS A 57 -15.33 6.20 -14.76
N SER A 58 -16.25 5.42 -15.31
CA SER A 58 -17.43 5.03 -14.56
C SER A 58 -17.06 4.34 -13.25
N LEU A 59 -17.96 4.38 -12.26
CA LEU A 59 -17.76 3.68 -10.98
C LEU A 59 -17.46 2.20 -11.21
N TRP A 60 -18.18 1.57 -12.13
CA TRP A 60 -18.03 0.17 -12.46
C TRP A 60 -16.64 -0.17 -13.00
N GLU A 61 -16.15 0.58 -13.97
CA GLU A 61 -14.80 0.40 -14.53
C GLU A 61 -13.72 0.66 -13.50
N THR A 62 -13.91 1.66 -12.63
CA THR A 62 -12.97 1.96 -11.54
C THR A 62 -12.88 0.81 -10.55
N LEU A 63 -14.02 0.25 -10.13
CA LEU A 63 -14.07 -0.87 -9.19
C LEU A 63 -13.56 -2.18 -9.78
N LEU A 64 -13.71 -2.39 -11.09
CA LEU A 64 -13.23 -3.58 -11.80
C LEU A 64 -11.75 -3.47 -12.23
N THR A 65 -11.08 -2.35 -11.96
CA THR A 65 -9.65 -2.23 -12.28
C THR A 65 -8.86 -3.35 -11.61
N PRO A 66 -8.10 -4.17 -12.38
CA PRO A 66 -7.39 -5.32 -11.84
C PRO A 66 -6.37 -4.95 -10.77
N THR A 67 -6.15 -5.85 -9.83
CA THR A 67 -5.04 -5.75 -8.87
C THR A 67 -3.72 -5.64 -9.60
N LYS A 68 -2.93 -4.65 -9.25
CA LYS A 68 -1.62 -4.39 -9.86
C LYS A 68 -0.63 -5.52 -9.58
N ILE A 69 0.14 -5.89 -10.59
CA ILE A 69 1.18 -6.93 -10.49
C ILE A 69 2.53 -6.27 -10.24
N TYR A 70 3.09 -6.49 -9.05
CA TYR A 70 4.37 -5.89 -8.60
C TYR A 70 5.58 -6.77 -8.87
N VAL A 71 5.43 -7.93 -9.50
CA VAL A 71 6.49 -8.94 -9.66
C VAL A 71 7.71 -8.38 -10.38
N LYS A 72 7.53 -7.71 -11.52
CA LYS A 72 8.64 -7.21 -12.34
C LYS A 72 9.50 -6.18 -11.60
N PRO A 73 8.96 -5.08 -11.04
CA PRO A 73 9.76 -4.10 -10.33
C PRO A 73 10.41 -4.66 -9.07
N VAL A 74 9.70 -5.51 -8.31
CA VAL A 74 10.25 -6.13 -7.10
C VAL A 74 11.38 -7.09 -7.41
N LEU A 75 11.25 -7.95 -8.42
CA LEU A 75 12.33 -8.85 -8.83
C LEU A 75 13.54 -8.09 -9.37
N ALA A 76 13.34 -6.95 -10.05
CA ALA A 76 14.45 -6.10 -10.48
C ALA A 76 15.19 -5.51 -9.27
N LEU A 77 14.45 -5.01 -8.28
CA LEU A 77 15.04 -4.52 -7.03
C LEU A 77 15.86 -5.60 -6.33
N LEU A 78 15.31 -6.81 -6.20
CA LEU A 78 15.96 -7.95 -5.51
C LEU A 78 17.25 -8.46 -6.18
N LYS A 79 17.53 -8.07 -7.41
CA LYS A 79 18.80 -8.38 -8.08
C LYS A 79 19.93 -7.49 -7.60
N GLU A 80 19.63 -6.27 -7.17
CA GLU A 80 20.62 -5.24 -6.88
C GLU A 80 20.66 -4.81 -5.41
N LEU A 81 19.56 -4.98 -4.69
CA LEU A 81 19.41 -4.63 -3.29
C LEU A 81 18.66 -5.73 -2.53
N GLN A 82 18.95 -5.83 -1.23
CA GLN A 82 18.23 -6.69 -0.30
C GLN A 82 17.32 -5.80 0.56
N PRO A 83 16.02 -5.65 0.23
CA PRO A 83 15.08 -4.97 1.11
C PRO A 83 15.00 -5.64 2.47
N LYS A 84 14.76 -4.85 3.50
CA LYS A 84 14.63 -5.35 4.88
C LYS A 84 13.24 -5.93 5.15
N ALA A 85 12.20 -5.37 4.49
CA ALA A 85 10.85 -5.86 4.61
C ALA A 85 10.02 -5.47 3.37
N ILE A 86 8.99 -6.27 3.08
CA ILE A 86 7.99 -5.99 2.05
C ILE A 86 6.62 -6.32 2.63
N SER A 87 5.65 -5.41 2.47
CA SER A 87 4.25 -5.63 2.82
C SER A 87 3.35 -5.39 1.62
N HIS A 88 2.55 -6.38 1.25
CA HIS A 88 1.44 -6.21 0.31
C HIS A 88 0.22 -5.72 1.10
N ILE A 89 -0.31 -4.55 0.75
CA ILE A 89 -1.43 -3.94 1.46
C ILE A 89 -2.73 -4.51 0.92
N THR A 90 -3.37 -5.33 1.74
CA THR A 90 -4.60 -6.07 1.44
C THR A 90 -5.69 -5.77 2.47
N GLY A 91 -6.60 -6.70 2.74
CA GLY A 91 -7.56 -6.56 3.84
C GLY A 91 -6.82 -6.37 5.18
N GLY A 92 -7.29 -5.42 5.99
CA GLY A 92 -6.59 -4.94 7.18
C GLY A 92 -5.75 -3.67 6.95
N GLY A 93 -5.61 -3.24 5.68
CA GLY A 93 -5.02 -1.95 5.32
C GLY A 93 -3.62 -1.70 5.92
N PHE A 94 -3.32 -0.46 6.23
CA PHE A 94 -2.02 -0.08 6.81
C PHE A 94 -1.83 -0.66 8.22
N TYR A 95 -2.87 -0.59 9.05
CA TYR A 95 -2.77 -0.92 10.47
C TYR A 95 -2.51 -2.39 10.75
N GLU A 96 -2.91 -3.29 9.86
CA GLU A 96 -2.65 -4.72 10.03
C GLU A 96 -1.48 -5.23 9.17
N ASN A 97 -1.36 -4.74 7.92
CA ASN A 97 -0.37 -5.33 7.01
C ASN A 97 1.04 -4.82 7.28
N ILE A 98 1.24 -3.52 7.51
CA ILE A 98 2.57 -2.95 7.73
C ILE A 98 3.23 -3.53 8.99
N PRO A 99 2.55 -3.62 10.16
CA PRO A 99 3.18 -4.17 11.36
C PRO A 99 3.65 -5.62 11.26
N ARG A 100 3.04 -6.42 10.37
CA ARG A 100 3.49 -7.81 10.14
C ARG A 100 4.94 -7.87 9.64
N SER A 101 5.40 -6.83 8.98
CA SER A 101 6.76 -6.71 8.44
C SER A 101 7.72 -5.93 9.36
N LEU A 102 7.29 -5.55 10.56
CA LEU A 102 8.12 -4.85 11.55
C LEU A 102 8.49 -5.76 12.71
N PRO A 103 9.71 -5.62 13.28
CA PRO A 103 10.07 -6.25 14.55
C PRO A 103 9.45 -5.48 15.72
N GLU A 104 9.51 -6.07 16.90
CA GLU A 104 9.18 -5.37 18.15
C GLU A 104 10.12 -4.16 18.35
N GLY A 105 9.60 -3.09 18.93
CA GLY A 105 10.33 -1.84 19.15
C GLY A 105 10.44 -0.93 17.90
N CYS A 106 9.80 -1.29 16.79
CA CYS A 106 9.76 -0.50 15.57
C CYS A 106 8.32 -0.11 15.21
N CYS A 107 8.13 1.16 14.84
CA CYS A 107 6.87 1.71 14.37
C CYS A 107 7.05 2.37 12.99
N ALA A 108 6.12 2.18 12.08
CA ALA A 108 6.07 2.92 10.83
C ALA A 108 5.44 4.30 11.08
N LYS A 109 6.21 5.37 10.87
CA LYS A 109 5.73 6.75 10.98
C LYS A 109 5.46 7.30 9.59
N ILE A 110 4.20 7.60 9.30
CA ILE A 110 3.72 8.02 7.99
C ILE A 110 2.92 9.31 8.15
N LYS A 111 3.27 10.32 7.35
CA LYS A 111 2.47 11.54 7.28
C LYS A 111 1.30 11.33 6.32
N LYS A 112 0.08 11.57 6.79
CA LYS A 112 -1.13 11.33 5.99
C LYS A 112 -1.13 12.10 4.67
N SER A 113 -0.62 13.33 4.67
CA SER A 113 -0.52 14.14 3.45
C SER A 113 0.42 13.57 2.40
N ASP A 114 1.31 12.64 2.76
CA ASP A 114 2.25 12.01 1.83
C ASP A 114 1.66 10.74 1.21
N VAL A 115 0.54 10.26 1.75
CA VAL A 115 -0.21 9.14 1.13
C VAL A 115 -0.95 9.67 -0.10
N ARG A 116 -0.62 9.14 -1.26
CA ARG A 116 -1.27 9.51 -2.53
C ARG A 116 -2.60 8.77 -2.69
N VAL A 117 -3.61 9.23 -1.94
CA VAL A 117 -4.94 8.62 -1.93
C VAL A 117 -5.59 8.75 -3.30
N LEU A 118 -6.16 7.67 -3.82
CA LEU A 118 -6.89 7.69 -5.07
C LEU A 118 -8.34 8.19 -4.85
N PRO A 119 -8.95 8.91 -5.81
CA PRO A 119 -10.29 9.51 -5.68
C PRO A 119 -11.38 8.53 -5.26
N ILE A 120 -11.27 7.26 -5.64
CA ILE A 120 -12.24 6.23 -5.24
C ILE A 120 -12.32 6.04 -3.72
N PHE A 121 -11.21 6.23 -2.98
CA PHE A 121 -11.23 6.06 -1.53
C PHE A 121 -11.91 7.23 -0.82
N ASP A 122 -11.69 8.47 -1.30
CA ASP A 122 -12.41 9.64 -0.80
C ASP A 122 -13.92 9.51 -1.07
N LEU A 123 -14.25 8.98 -2.24
CA LEU A 123 -15.64 8.71 -2.62
C LEU A 123 -16.29 7.67 -1.70
N ILE A 124 -15.61 6.55 -1.43
CA ILE A 124 -16.10 5.51 -0.49
C ILE A 124 -16.30 6.10 0.91
N ALA A 125 -15.33 6.88 1.40
CA ALA A 125 -15.41 7.51 2.71
C ALA A 125 -16.61 8.44 2.81
N ARG A 126 -16.82 9.31 1.82
CA ARG A 126 -17.93 10.29 1.77
C ARG A 126 -19.29 9.59 1.66
N GLU A 127 -19.48 8.75 0.65
CA GLU A 127 -20.79 8.10 0.39
C GLU A 127 -21.18 7.12 1.50
N GLY A 128 -20.19 6.46 2.10
CA GLY A 128 -20.40 5.51 3.20
C GLY A 128 -20.34 6.12 4.57
N SER A 129 -20.02 7.41 4.71
CA SER A 129 -19.70 8.05 6.00
C SER A 129 -18.70 7.21 6.83
N VAL A 130 -17.69 6.66 6.15
CA VAL A 130 -16.71 5.75 6.77
C VAL A 130 -15.63 6.56 7.47
N PRO A 131 -15.38 6.35 8.77
CA PRO A 131 -14.32 7.04 9.48
C PRO A 131 -12.94 6.80 8.85
N GLU A 132 -12.07 7.80 8.86
CA GLU A 132 -10.71 7.73 8.29
C GLU A 132 -9.93 6.51 8.77
N ARG A 133 -9.99 6.22 10.08
CA ARG A 133 -9.31 5.06 10.64
C ARG A 133 -9.78 3.75 10.00
N ASP A 134 -11.07 3.61 9.77
CA ASP A 134 -11.67 2.41 9.18
C ASP A 134 -11.30 2.30 7.70
N MET A 135 -11.18 3.44 7.00
CA MET A 135 -10.67 3.47 5.63
C MET A 135 -9.25 2.91 5.57
N PHE A 136 -8.33 3.39 6.41
CA PHE A 136 -6.94 2.89 6.48
C PHE A 136 -6.82 1.47 7.06
N ASN A 137 -7.84 0.96 7.71
CA ASN A 137 -7.89 -0.42 8.22
C ASN A 137 -8.53 -1.39 7.21
N THR A 138 -9.29 -0.89 6.23
CA THR A 138 -10.01 -1.74 5.27
C THR A 138 -9.35 -1.74 3.89
N PHE A 139 -8.82 -0.58 3.47
CA PHE A 139 -8.35 -0.34 2.12
C PHE A 139 -6.86 -0.04 2.05
N ASN A 140 -6.31 -0.17 0.83
CA ASN A 140 -4.92 0.16 0.55
C ASN A 140 -4.65 1.67 0.43
N MET A 141 -5.67 2.51 0.37
CA MET A 141 -5.61 3.98 0.29
C MET A 141 -4.68 4.53 -0.80
N GLY A 142 -4.49 3.80 -1.89
CA GLY A 142 -3.60 4.19 -2.99
C GLY A 142 -2.19 3.58 -2.89
N VAL A 143 -1.87 2.83 -1.84
CA VAL A 143 -0.60 2.14 -1.64
C VAL A 143 -0.81 0.63 -1.68
N GLY A 144 -0.46 -0.01 -2.78
CA GLY A 144 -0.67 -1.46 -2.91
C GLY A 144 0.45 -2.29 -2.28
N MET A 145 1.66 -1.76 -2.19
CA MET A 145 2.81 -2.45 -1.57
C MET A 145 3.73 -1.44 -0.89
N THR A 146 4.32 -1.83 0.23
CA THR A 146 5.41 -1.07 0.85
C THR A 146 6.69 -1.89 0.86
N ILE A 147 7.83 -1.21 0.69
CA ILE A 147 9.17 -1.80 0.73
C ILE A 147 10.01 -0.98 1.71
N THR A 148 10.58 -1.64 2.72
CA THR A 148 11.47 -1.01 3.68
C THR A 148 12.92 -1.28 3.30
N VAL A 149 13.72 -0.23 3.20
CA VAL A 149 15.15 -0.28 2.86
C VAL A 149 15.97 0.55 3.86
N ALA A 150 17.28 0.36 3.89
CA ALA A 150 18.16 1.26 4.60
C ALA A 150 18.07 2.67 4.01
N ARG A 151 18.26 3.71 4.82
CA ARG A 151 18.13 5.12 4.37
C ARG A 151 19.07 5.43 3.20
N GLU A 152 20.28 4.93 3.26
CA GLU A 152 21.29 5.09 2.20
C GLU A 152 20.93 4.43 0.88
N ASP A 153 20.05 3.43 0.91
CA ASP A 153 19.61 2.69 -0.29
C ASP A 153 18.34 3.27 -0.92
N ALA A 154 17.66 4.23 -0.26
CA ALA A 154 16.33 4.69 -0.67
C ALA A 154 16.30 5.25 -2.09
N ASP A 155 17.23 6.14 -2.43
CA ASP A 155 17.30 6.75 -3.77
C ASP A 155 17.62 5.72 -4.85
N LYS A 156 18.56 4.80 -4.57
CA LYS A 156 18.89 3.71 -5.48
C LYS A 156 17.69 2.77 -5.69
N ALA A 157 16.98 2.43 -4.61
CA ALA A 157 15.80 1.58 -4.69
C ALA A 157 14.69 2.23 -5.53
N LEU A 158 14.42 3.53 -5.33
CA LEU A 158 13.47 4.27 -6.16
C LEU A 158 13.89 4.29 -7.64
N ALA A 159 15.16 4.57 -7.93
CA ALA A 159 15.65 4.58 -9.31
C ALA A 159 15.43 3.22 -10.01
N ILE A 160 15.72 2.11 -9.32
CA ILE A 160 15.50 0.76 -9.85
C ILE A 160 14.00 0.50 -10.10
N LEU A 161 13.14 0.85 -9.14
CA LEU A 161 11.69 0.68 -9.27
C LEU A 161 11.15 1.49 -10.45
N HIS A 162 11.53 2.77 -10.58
CA HIS A 162 11.10 3.65 -11.66
C HIS A 162 11.49 3.10 -13.04
N GLN A 163 12.73 2.62 -13.20
CA GLN A 163 13.24 2.07 -14.45
C GLN A 163 12.60 0.73 -14.83
N ASN A 164 12.02 0.02 -13.86
CA ASN A 164 11.46 -1.33 -14.06
C ASN A 164 9.92 -1.38 -14.01
N GLY A 165 9.27 -0.27 -14.34
CA GLY A 165 7.81 -0.23 -14.54
C GLY A 165 7.00 0.22 -13.34
N GLU A 166 7.67 0.86 -12.35
CA GLU A 166 7.00 1.48 -11.21
C GLU A 166 7.37 2.98 -11.07
N PRO A 167 7.12 3.81 -12.10
CA PRO A 167 7.50 5.23 -12.08
C PRO A 167 6.80 6.04 -10.99
N GLY A 168 5.72 5.51 -10.43
CA GLY A 168 4.97 6.13 -9.36
C GLY A 168 5.48 5.82 -7.95
N ALA A 169 6.50 4.97 -7.78
CA ALA A 169 7.06 4.67 -6.45
C ALA A 169 7.61 5.94 -5.78
N TYR A 170 7.45 6.05 -4.46
CA TYR A 170 7.84 7.22 -3.69
C TYR A 170 8.17 6.88 -2.24
N VAL A 171 8.81 7.81 -1.52
CA VAL A 171 9.01 7.68 -0.08
C VAL A 171 7.68 7.92 0.64
N LEU A 172 7.21 6.92 1.39
CA LEU A 172 5.96 6.97 2.15
C LEU A 172 6.16 7.46 3.59
N GLY A 173 7.27 7.06 4.19
CA GLY A 173 7.54 7.35 5.59
C GLY A 173 8.85 6.76 6.06
N GLU A 174 9.01 6.69 7.37
CA GLU A 174 10.21 6.18 8.02
C GLU A 174 9.87 5.20 9.15
N ILE A 175 10.83 4.36 9.49
CA ILE A 175 10.75 3.51 10.67
C ILE A 175 11.34 4.28 11.85
N VAL A 176 10.61 4.33 12.95
CA VAL A 176 11.02 4.97 14.20
C VAL A 176 11.00 3.97 15.34
N ALA A 177 11.73 4.29 16.43
CA ALA A 177 11.60 3.53 17.68
C ALA A 177 10.22 3.78 18.29
N GLY A 178 9.57 2.73 18.77
CA GLY A 178 8.24 2.81 19.37
C GLY A 178 7.54 1.46 19.45
N GLU A 179 6.33 1.48 19.99
CA GLU A 179 5.46 0.31 19.98
C GLU A 179 5.17 -0.12 18.54
N LYS A 180 5.21 -1.42 18.30
CA LYS A 180 5.01 -2.00 16.99
C LYS A 180 3.65 -1.63 16.42
N GLY A 181 3.66 -0.91 15.31
CA GLY A 181 2.42 -0.38 14.73
C GLY A 181 2.65 0.58 13.58
N VAL A 182 1.60 1.33 13.28
CA VAL A 182 1.62 2.43 12.32
C VAL A 182 1.14 3.71 13.01
N TYR A 183 1.95 4.74 12.97
CA TYR A 183 1.61 6.09 13.39
C TYR A 183 1.33 6.95 12.15
N LEU A 184 0.05 7.25 11.92
CA LEU A 184 -0.42 8.19 10.90
C LEU A 184 -0.70 9.54 11.55
N TRP A 185 -0.10 10.64 11.04
CA TRP A 185 -0.20 11.98 11.62
C TRP A 185 -0.42 13.06 10.56
#